data_1280b46430826d59b994d6cd649e62b0
#
_entry.id   1280b46430826d59b994d6cd649e62b0
#
_cell.length_a   1.000
_cell.length_b   1.000
_cell.length_c   1.000
_cell.angle_alpha   90.00
_cell.angle_beta   90.00
_cell.angle_gamma   90.00
#
_symmetry.space_group_name_H-M   'P 1'
#
loop_
_entity.id
_entity.type
_entity.pdbx_description
1 polymer ?
#
loop_
_entity_poly.entity_id
_entity_poly.type
_entity_poly.pdbx_seq_one_letter_code
_entity_poly.pdbx_strand_id
1 'polypeptide(L)'
;MEQQENRIVLFPNLKGGVGKTTLCGLFANYLSVDRKVPLLVIDADPQQTFSGRRKDDLRRQEDVPYVVQSMTIKNPENTLTIMKNLRTLPGTTVIDTPGSLTQDGMLQLLINADYIICPYHYDLNTIDSTRAFILAVFRLRQTHPQIRAQFIFVCNKYDVRIGKGSELKAWKIVDEYFQKFGILAPRIGSYADLERYNTIGNSDKVAKHIKRCFDFIYKTIYNIDDNE
;
A
#
# COMPACT_ATOMS: atom_id res chain seq x y z
N MET A 1 6.45 -23.09 -18.20
CA MET A 1 6.46 -22.12 -17.06
C MET A 1 5.07 -21.51 -17.03
N GLU A 2 4.27 -21.79 -16.01
CA GLU A 2 3.00 -21.09 -15.82
C GLU A 2 3.30 -19.60 -15.72
N GLN A 3 2.66 -18.79 -16.55
CA GLN A 3 2.74 -17.34 -16.44
C GLN A 3 2.12 -16.97 -15.09
N GLN A 4 2.95 -16.57 -14.14
CA GLN A 4 2.49 -16.12 -12.84
C GLN A 4 1.69 -14.84 -13.08
N GLU A 5 0.38 -14.88 -12.79
CA GLU A 5 -0.50 -13.72 -12.93
C GLU A 5 0.04 -12.52 -12.14
N ASN A 6 -0.19 -11.31 -12.67
CA ASN A 6 0.20 -10.06 -12.00
C ASN A 6 -0.48 -9.94 -10.64
N ARG A 7 0.29 -9.65 -9.59
CA ARG A 7 -0.25 -9.33 -8.27
C ARG A 7 -0.58 -7.85 -8.17
N ILE A 8 -1.81 -7.53 -7.84
CA ILE A 8 -2.29 -6.15 -7.73
C ILE A 8 -2.42 -5.78 -6.26
N VAL A 9 -1.64 -4.78 -5.84
CA VAL A 9 -1.53 -4.33 -4.45
C VAL A 9 -1.96 -2.87 -4.35
N LEU A 10 -2.99 -2.57 -3.55
CA LEU A 10 -3.48 -1.22 -3.31
C LEU A 10 -2.95 -0.63 -2.00
N PHE A 11 -2.75 0.69 -1.97
CA PHE A 11 -2.42 1.45 -0.76
C PHE A 11 -3.51 2.46 -0.39
N PRO A 12 -4.68 2.04 0.10
CA PRO A 12 -5.77 2.92 0.46
C PRO A 12 -5.80 3.30 1.94
N ASN A 13 -6.34 4.47 2.22
CA ASN A 13 -6.95 4.88 3.48
C ASN A 13 -7.73 6.18 3.24
N LEU A 14 -8.83 6.41 3.98
CA LEU A 14 -9.62 7.66 3.88
C LEU A 14 -8.92 8.85 4.53
N LYS A 15 -7.94 8.61 5.39
CA LYS A 15 -7.20 9.69 6.06
C LYS A 15 -6.03 10.20 5.20
N GLY A 16 -5.95 11.52 5.03
CA GLY A 16 -4.76 12.18 4.47
C GLY A 16 -3.58 12.13 5.46
N GLY A 17 -2.35 12.10 4.94
CA GLY A 17 -1.12 12.14 5.74
C GLY A 17 -0.74 10.84 6.47
N VAL A 18 -1.52 9.76 6.33
CA VAL A 18 -1.26 8.46 6.98
C VAL A 18 -0.05 7.72 6.38
N GLY A 19 0.44 8.18 5.23
CA GLY A 19 1.63 7.62 4.59
C GLY A 19 1.35 6.68 3.42
N LYS A 20 0.15 6.73 2.80
CA LYS A 20 -0.17 5.90 1.61
C LYS A 20 0.92 6.00 0.55
N THR A 21 1.10 7.18 -0.04
CA THR A 21 2.07 7.45 -1.11
C THR A 21 3.51 7.16 -0.67
N THR A 22 3.88 7.54 0.57
CA THR A 22 5.21 7.27 1.11
C THR A 22 5.50 5.78 1.20
N LEU A 23 4.60 5.00 1.83
CA LEU A 23 4.77 3.55 1.97
C LEU A 23 4.66 2.83 0.62
N CYS A 24 3.78 3.30 -0.28
CA CYS A 24 3.71 2.82 -1.66
C CYS A 24 5.07 2.95 -2.36
N GLY A 25 5.71 4.13 -2.29
CA GLY A 25 7.02 4.37 -2.90
C GLY A 25 8.15 3.56 -2.26
N LEU A 26 8.21 3.53 -0.94
CA LEU A 26 9.20 2.72 -0.22
C LEU A 26 9.06 1.23 -0.53
N PHE A 27 7.82 0.73 -0.62
CA PHE A 27 7.55 -0.67 -0.95
C PHE A 27 7.85 -0.98 -2.41
N ALA A 28 7.56 -0.05 -3.34
CA ALA A 28 7.92 -0.17 -4.74
C ALA A 28 9.45 -0.28 -4.92
N ASN A 29 10.22 0.57 -4.24
CA ASN A 29 11.67 0.48 -4.23
C ASN A 29 12.15 -0.88 -3.68
N TYR A 30 11.58 -1.32 -2.56
CA TYR A 30 11.92 -2.59 -1.95
C TYR A 30 11.63 -3.78 -2.89
N LEU A 31 10.46 -3.82 -3.53
CA LEU A 31 10.14 -4.91 -4.46
C LEU A 31 11.07 -4.92 -5.67
N SER A 32 11.27 -3.77 -6.30
CA SER A 32 12.05 -3.69 -7.53
C SER A 32 13.56 -3.79 -7.31
N VAL A 33 14.09 -3.04 -6.34
CA VAL A 33 15.55 -2.95 -6.11
C VAL A 33 16.06 -4.10 -5.25
N ASP A 34 15.40 -4.36 -4.11
CA ASP A 34 15.91 -5.34 -3.15
C ASP A 34 15.47 -6.77 -3.52
N ARG A 35 14.24 -6.94 -4.03
CA ARG A 35 13.66 -8.26 -4.37
C ARG A 35 13.68 -8.60 -5.87
N LYS A 36 14.09 -7.65 -6.73
CA LYS A 36 14.17 -7.83 -8.19
C LYS A 36 12.87 -8.29 -8.85
N VAL A 37 11.74 -7.89 -8.26
CA VAL A 37 10.41 -8.18 -8.79
C VAL A 37 10.12 -7.23 -9.95
N PRO A 38 9.70 -7.71 -11.13
CA PRO A 38 9.17 -6.85 -12.19
C PRO A 38 7.99 -6.04 -11.66
N LEU A 39 8.06 -4.71 -11.76
CA LEU A 39 7.14 -3.82 -11.07
C LEU A 39 6.60 -2.71 -11.96
N LEU A 40 5.29 -2.50 -11.87
CA LEU A 40 4.62 -1.31 -12.36
C LEU A 40 3.99 -0.57 -11.17
N VAL A 41 4.17 0.74 -11.10
CA VAL A 41 3.45 1.59 -10.15
C VAL A 41 2.41 2.41 -10.88
N ILE A 42 1.19 2.40 -10.38
CA ILE A 42 0.10 3.25 -10.86
C ILE A 42 -0.19 4.31 -9.80
N ASP A 43 -0.10 5.58 -10.19
CA ASP A 43 -0.54 6.71 -9.38
C ASP A 43 -1.99 7.04 -9.79
N ALA A 44 -2.94 6.57 -8.97
CA ALA A 44 -4.38 6.79 -9.18
C ALA A 44 -4.93 7.95 -8.31
N ASP A 45 -4.08 8.58 -7.48
CA ASP A 45 -4.48 9.75 -6.69
C ASP A 45 -4.56 10.99 -7.61
N PRO A 46 -5.66 11.76 -7.61
CA PRO A 46 -5.77 13.00 -8.37
C PRO A 46 -4.69 14.03 -8.06
N GLN A 47 -4.09 13.98 -6.88
CA GLN A 47 -2.97 14.84 -6.50
C GLN A 47 -1.68 14.51 -7.26
N GLN A 48 -1.57 13.30 -7.81
CA GLN A 48 -0.40 12.80 -8.56
C GLN A 48 0.94 13.04 -7.83
N THR A 49 0.93 12.89 -6.52
CA THR A 49 2.12 13.12 -5.67
C THR A 49 3.24 12.16 -6.00
N PHE A 50 2.91 10.89 -6.25
CA PHE A 50 3.90 9.88 -6.64
C PHE A 50 4.53 10.20 -8.00
N SER A 51 3.71 10.49 -8.99
CA SER A 51 4.13 10.83 -10.36
C SER A 51 4.94 12.12 -10.41
N GLY A 52 4.59 13.11 -9.59
CA GLY A 52 5.34 14.33 -9.43
C GLY A 52 6.76 14.06 -8.91
N ARG A 53 6.86 13.26 -7.85
CA ARG A 53 8.16 12.84 -7.29
C ARG A 53 8.99 12.07 -8.29
N ARG A 54 8.40 11.15 -9.06
CA ARG A 54 9.10 10.43 -10.14
C ARG A 54 9.69 11.39 -11.17
N LYS A 55 8.95 12.42 -11.57
CA LYS A 55 9.45 13.45 -12.52
C LYS A 55 10.65 14.20 -11.95
N ASP A 56 10.64 14.53 -10.67
CA ASP A 56 11.77 15.21 -10.02
C ASP A 56 13.00 14.31 -9.88
N ASP A 57 12.80 13.03 -9.59
CA ASP A 57 13.89 12.06 -9.50
C ASP A 57 14.53 11.81 -10.88
N LEU A 58 13.74 11.74 -11.97
CA LEU A 58 14.22 11.59 -13.34
C LEU A 58 15.08 12.75 -13.83
N ARG A 59 14.95 13.95 -13.26
CA ARG A 59 15.85 15.08 -13.54
C ARG A 59 17.26 14.87 -12.99
N ARG A 60 17.43 13.97 -12.04
CA ARG A 60 18.69 13.69 -11.35
C ARG A 60 19.33 12.40 -11.80
N GLN A 61 18.53 11.45 -12.26
CA GLN A 61 18.97 10.12 -12.67
C GLN A 61 18.04 9.58 -13.76
N GLU A 62 18.59 9.18 -14.91
CA GLU A 62 17.80 8.67 -16.04
C GLU A 62 17.40 7.20 -15.83
N ASP A 63 18.26 6.43 -15.17
CA ASP A 63 18.03 5.00 -14.93
C ASP A 63 17.08 4.79 -13.75
N VAL A 64 15.93 4.17 -14.00
CA VAL A 64 14.91 3.95 -12.99
C VAL A 64 14.53 2.47 -12.89
N PRO A 65 14.35 1.95 -11.66
CA PRO A 65 14.18 0.51 -11.44
C PRO A 65 12.80 -0.04 -11.85
N TYR A 66 11.81 0.83 -12.08
CA TYR A 66 10.45 0.44 -12.47
C TYR A 66 9.71 1.60 -13.14
N VAL A 67 8.64 1.25 -13.86
CA VAL A 67 7.77 2.23 -14.54
C VAL A 67 6.75 2.81 -13.55
N VAL A 68 6.46 4.11 -13.68
CA VAL A 68 5.39 4.81 -12.97
C VAL A 68 4.44 5.42 -14.00
N GLN A 69 3.15 5.12 -13.88
CA GLN A 69 2.10 5.68 -14.74
C GLN A 69 1.00 6.34 -13.90
N SER A 70 0.55 7.50 -14.34
CA SER A 70 -0.65 8.13 -13.76
C SER A 70 -1.91 7.51 -14.39
N MET A 71 -2.93 7.29 -13.56
CA MET A 71 -4.22 6.78 -14.00
C MET A 71 -5.36 7.61 -13.42
N THR A 72 -6.33 7.95 -14.25
CA THR A 72 -7.58 8.56 -13.79
C THR A 72 -8.66 7.50 -13.64
N ILE A 73 -9.26 7.40 -12.46
CA ILE A 73 -10.30 6.43 -12.13
C ILE A 73 -11.71 7.02 -12.11
N LYS A 74 -11.95 8.13 -12.85
CA LYS A 74 -13.27 8.78 -12.94
C LYS A 74 -14.28 7.97 -13.76
N ASN A 75 -13.82 7.12 -14.68
CA ASN A 75 -14.65 6.28 -15.51
C ASN A 75 -14.48 4.81 -15.14
N PRO A 76 -15.53 4.13 -14.60
CA PRO A 76 -15.45 2.74 -14.18
C PRO A 76 -15.11 1.76 -15.29
N GLU A 77 -15.61 1.96 -16.51
CA GLU A 77 -15.39 1.05 -17.65
C GLU A 77 -13.92 1.09 -18.09
N ASN A 78 -13.34 2.31 -18.21
CA ASN A 78 -11.94 2.49 -18.49
C ASN A 78 -11.08 1.89 -17.39
N THR A 79 -11.44 2.12 -16.12
CA THR A 79 -10.72 1.55 -14.97
C THR A 79 -10.74 0.04 -15.04
N LEU A 80 -11.90 -0.58 -15.29
CA LEU A 80 -12.01 -2.03 -15.45
C LEU A 80 -11.13 -2.57 -16.58
N THR A 81 -11.14 -1.89 -17.73
CA THR A 81 -10.31 -2.29 -18.89
C THR A 81 -8.83 -2.25 -18.54
N ILE A 82 -8.37 -1.17 -17.88
CA ILE A 82 -6.98 -1.05 -17.42
C ILE A 82 -6.65 -2.18 -16.44
N MET A 83 -7.51 -2.43 -15.44
CA MET A 83 -7.27 -3.49 -14.44
C MET A 83 -7.16 -4.88 -15.06
N LYS A 84 -8.00 -5.19 -16.06
CA LYS A 84 -7.89 -6.44 -16.83
C LYS A 84 -6.56 -6.54 -17.57
N ASN A 85 -6.12 -5.46 -18.20
CA ASN A 85 -4.84 -5.45 -18.91
C ASN A 85 -3.65 -5.60 -17.95
N LEU A 86 -3.72 -5.00 -16.75
CA LEU A 86 -2.69 -5.18 -15.73
C LEU A 86 -2.53 -6.65 -15.33
N ARG A 87 -3.60 -7.43 -15.27
CA ARG A 87 -3.53 -8.87 -14.96
C ARG A 87 -2.71 -9.68 -15.95
N THR A 88 -2.57 -9.22 -17.18
CA THR A 88 -1.78 -9.93 -18.21
C THR A 88 -0.29 -9.59 -18.17
N LEU A 89 0.12 -8.60 -17.37
CA LEU A 89 1.53 -8.22 -17.24
C LEU A 89 2.26 -9.18 -16.28
N PRO A 90 3.56 -9.42 -16.47
CA PRO A 90 4.34 -10.17 -15.48
C PRO A 90 4.62 -9.32 -14.23
N GLY A 91 4.79 -9.97 -13.08
CA GLY A 91 5.27 -9.34 -11.86
C GLY A 91 4.17 -8.78 -10.96
N THR A 92 4.35 -7.56 -10.48
CA THR A 92 3.44 -6.92 -9.52
C THR A 92 3.08 -5.51 -9.95
N THR A 93 1.82 -5.13 -9.76
CA THR A 93 1.36 -3.76 -9.88
C THR A 93 1.02 -3.20 -8.52
N VAL A 94 1.66 -2.11 -8.14
CA VAL A 94 1.37 -1.38 -6.90
C VAL A 94 0.60 -0.11 -7.26
N ILE A 95 -0.52 0.15 -6.58
CA ILE A 95 -1.40 1.28 -6.90
C ILE A 95 -1.50 2.21 -5.69
N ASP A 96 -1.00 3.43 -5.85
CA ASP A 96 -1.27 4.53 -4.92
C ASP A 96 -2.67 5.09 -5.19
N THR A 97 -3.55 4.98 -4.18
CA THR A 97 -4.97 5.25 -4.37
C THR A 97 -5.40 6.60 -3.79
N PRO A 98 -6.50 7.17 -4.30
CA PRO A 98 -7.12 8.34 -3.68
C PRO A 98 -7.42 8.15 -2.20
N GLY A 99 -7.51 9.27 -1.47
CA GLY A 99 -7.96 9.30 -0.09
C GLY A 99 -9.48 9.19 0.09
N SER A 100 -10.22 8.72 -0.93
CA SER A 100 -11.68 8.62 -0.92
C SER A 100 -12.16 7.36 -1.63
N LEU A 101 -13.25 6.75 -1.14
CA LEU A 101 -13.95 5.67 -1.82
C LEU A 101 -15.02 6.16 -2.81
N THR A 102 -15.28 7.46 -2.86
CA THR A 102 -16.39 8.04 -3.66
C THR A 102 -16.06 8.21 -5.15
N GLN A 103 -14.83 7.92 -5.56
CA GLN A 103 -14.49 7.94 -6.99
C GLN A 103 -15.05 6.71 -7.68
N ASP A 104 -15.71 6.91 -8.82
CA ASP A 104 -16.49 5.89 -9.53
C ASP A 104 -15.69 4.62 -9.87
N GLY A 105 -14.41 4.75 -10.21
CA GLY A 105 -13.55 3.61 -10.52
C GLY A 105 -12.92 2.93 -9.30
N MET A 106 -13.13 3.43 -8.08
CA MET A 106 -12.54 2.82 -6.88
C MET A 106 -13.05 1.40 -6.64
N LEU A 107 -14.31 1.13 -6.95
CA LEU A 107 -14.90 -0.21 -6.90
C LEU A 107 -14.14 -1.18 -7.82
N GLN A 108 -13.76 -0.73 -9.02
CA GLN A 108 -13.01 -1.57 -9.98
C GLN A 108 -11.60 -1.89 -9.48
N LEU A 109 -10.94 -0.96 -8.78
CA LEU A 109 -9.68 -1.24 -8.12
C LEU A 109 -9.86 -2.33 -7.05
N LEU A 110 -10.86 -2.19 -6.17
CA LEU A 110 -11.12 -3.15 -5.08
C LEU A 110 -11.48 -4.55 -5.59
N ILE A 111 -12.28 -4.65 -6.67
CA ILE A 111 -12.67 -5.94 -7.28
C ILE A 111 -11.45 -6.68 -7.83
N ASN A 112 -10.51 -5.94 -8.40
CA ASN A 112 -9.35 -6.52 -9.08
C ASN A 112 -8.07 -6.58 -8.22
N ALA A 113 -8.11 -6.15 -6.97
CA ALA A 113 -6.97 -6.23 -6.08
C ALA A 113 -6.82 -7.62 -5.45
N ASP A 114 -5.58 -8.02 -5.22
CA ASP A 114 -5.23 -9.21 -4.43
C ASP A 114 -4.95 -8.84 -2.98
N TYR A 115 -4.31 -7.68 -2.77
CA TYR A 115 -3.93 -7.20 -1.45
C TYR A 115 -4.26 -5.73 -1.28
N ILE A 116 -4.65 -5.37 -0.07
CA ILE A 116 -4.89 -4.01 0.38
C ILE A 116 -3.94 -3.73 1.54
N ILE A 117 -2.85 -3.00 1.29
CA ILE A 117 -1.96 -2.54 2.35
C ILE A 117 -2.53 -1.24 2.89
N CYS A 118 -3.08 -1.28 4.09
CA CYS A 118 -3.77 -0.16 4.72
C CYS A 118 -2.91 0.44 5.83
N PRO A 119 -2.21 1.57 5.59
CA PRO A 119 -1.45 2.24 6.64
C PRO A 119 -2.39 2.93 7.63
N TYR A 120 -2.02 2.93 8.91
CA TYR A 120 -2.72 3.64 9.98
C TYR A 120 -1.73 4.15 11.04
N HIS A 121 -2.20 5.06 11.89
CA HIS A 121 -1.49 5.53 13.09
C HIS A 121 -2.37 5.27 14.32
N TYR A 122 -1.78 5.34 15.51
CA TYR A 122 -2.55 5.21 16.75
C TYR A 122 -3.22 6.51 17.22
N ASP A 123 -3.40 7.52 16.36
CA ASP A 123 -4.28 8.65 16.66
C ASP A 123 -5.75 8.32 16.36
N LEU A 124 -6.66 8.87 17.15
CA LEU A 124 -8.10 8.56 17.06
C LEU A 124 -8.67 8.82 15.66
N ASN A 125 -8.30 9.93 15.03
CA ASN A 125 -8.83 10.30 13.72
C ASN A 125 -8.43 9.29 12.65
N THR A 126 -7.20 8.78 12.73
CA THR A 126 -6.71 7.76 11.79
C THR A 126 -7.36 6.40 12.05
N ILE A 127 -7.51 6.01 13.32
CA ILE A 127 -8.20 4.78 13.70
C ILE A 127 -9.64 4.78 13.19
N ASP A 128 -10.40 5.87 13.43
CA ASP A 128 -11.79 5.98 12.99
C ASP A 128 -11.91 5.99 11.46
N SER A 129 -11.03 6.69 10.76
CA SER A 129 -10.99 6.69 9.29
C SER A 129 -10.66 5.30 8.73
N THR A 130 -9.73 4.58 9.35
CA THR A 130 -9.37 3.21 8.96
C THR A 130 -10.53 2.24 9.21
N ARG A 131 -11.22 2.37 10.35
CA ARG A 131 -12.44 1.61 10.65
C ARG A 131 -13.54 1.87 9.61
N ALA A 132 -13.79 3.14 9.30
CA ALA A 132 -14.78 3.52 8.29
C ALA A 132 -14.43 2.92 6.92
N PHE A 133 -13.15 2.93 6.52
CA PHE A 133 -12.69 2.30 5.30
C PHE A 133 -12.94 0.79 5.30
N ILE A 134 -12.53 0.08 6.35
CA ILE A 134 -12.74 -1.37 6.48
C ILE A 134 -14.23 -1.70 6.36
N LEU A 135 -15.08 -1.04 7.14
CA LEU A 135 -16.53 -1.30 7.14
C LEU A 135 -17.16 -1.01 5.77
N ALA A 136 -16.72 0.04 5.06
CA ALA A 136 -17.18 0.34 3.72
C ALA A 136 -16.81 -0.78 2.73
N VAL A 137 -15.57 -1.26 2.74
CA VAL A 137 -15.15 -2.37 1.87
C VAL A 137 -15.90 -3.66 2.21
N PHE A 138 -16.11 -3.95 3.49
CA PHE A 138 -16.88 -5.15 3.89
C PHE A 138 -18.36 -5.06 3.51
N ARG A 139 -18.97 -3.87 3.54
CA ARG A 139 -20.32 -3.66 2.98
C ARG A 139 -20.35 -3.89 1.47
N LEU A 140 -19.34 -3.36 0.76
CA LEU A 140 -19.22 -3.59 -0.69
C LEU A 140 -19.05 -5.08 -1.03
N ARG A 141 -18.37 -5.87 -0.20
CA ARG A 141 -18.25 -7.33 -0.37
C ARG A 141 -19.59 -8.06 -0.34
N GLN A 142 -20.59 -7.54 0.37
CA GLN A 142 -21.93 -8.15 0.43
C GLN A 142 -22.66 -8.06 -0.92
N THR A 143 -22.45 -6.98 -1.66
CA THR A 143 -23.03 -6.76 -2.98
C THR A 143 -22.10 -7.12 -4.13
N HIS A 144 -20.79 -7.16 -3.87
CA HIS A 144 -19.75 -7.47 -4.83
C HIS A 144 -18.81 -8.54 -4.26
N PRO A 145 -19.19 -9.84 -4.28
CA PRO A 145 -18.40 -10.93 -3.69
C PRO A 145 -17.06 -11.17 -4.43
N GLN A 146 -16.84 -10.51 -5.56
CA GLN A 146 -15.58 -10.49 -6.29
C GLN A 146 -14.47 -9.72 -5.54
N ILE A 147 -14.81 -8.84 -4.59
CA ILE A 147 -13.82 -8.14 -3.76
C ILE A 147 -13.22 -9.16 -2.76
N ARG A 148 -12.11 -9.79 -3.14
CA ARG A 148 -11.44 -10.84 -2.36
C ARG A 148 -10.13 -10.40 -1.76
N ALA A 149 -9.70 -9.16 -2.03
CA ALA A 149 -8.42 -8.62 -1.59
C ALA A 149 -8.16 -8.85 -0.11
N GLN A 150 -7.00 -9.40 0.24
CA GLN A 150 -6.60 -9.58 1.62
C GLN A 150 -6.10 -8.26 2.21
N PHE A 151 -6.57 -7.90 3.40
CA PHE A 151 -6.07 -6.73 4.12
C PHE A 151 -4.75 -7.04 4.85
N ILE A 152 -3.79 -6.12 4.70
CA ILE A 152 -2.56 -6.07 5.47
C ILE A 152 -2.48 -4.68 6.11
N PHE A 153 -2.62 -4.61 7.43
CA PHE A 153 -2.57 -3.36 8.17
C PHE A 153 -1.14 -3.05 8.58
N VAL A 154 -0.71 -1.81 8.34
CA VAL A 154 0.63 -1.32 8.70
C VAL A 154 0.51 -0.14 9.64
N CYS A 155 0.84 -0.33 10.91
CA CYS A 155 1.02 0.79 11.84
C CYS A 155 2.27 1.56 11.41
N ASN A 156 2.06 2.76 10.86
CA ASN A 156 3.08 3.68 10.41
C ASN A 156 3.34 4.77 11.47
N LYS A 157 4.49 5.41 11.43
CA LYS A 157 4.89 6.49 12.37
C LYS A 157 4.75 6.09 13.84
N TYR A 158 5.01 4.82 14.14
CA TYR A 158 4.99 4.33 15.53
C TYR A 158 6.08 5.00 16.35
N ASP A 159 5.69 5.59 17.48
CA ASP A 159 6.63 6.16 18.43
C ASP A 159 6.35 5.65 19.85
N VAL A 160 7.20 4.74 20.33
CA VAL A 160 7.07 4.14 21.67
C VAL A 160 7.14 5.17 22.79
N ARG A 161 7.77 6.36 22.56
CA ARG A 161 7.92 7.41 23.57
C ARG A 161 6.57 8.10 23.86
N ILE A 162 5.63 8.06 22.92
CA ILE A 162 4.29 8.64 23.07
C ILE A 162 3.40 7.68 23.87
N GLY A 163 3.56 6.37 23.70
CA GLY A 163 2.74 5.35 24.36
C GLY A 163 3.13 5.15 25.82
N LYS A 164 2.25 5.56 26.73
CA LYS A 164 2.35 5.28 28.18
C LYS A 164 1.22 4.35 28.57
N GLY A 165 1.41 3.54 29.59
CA GLY A 165 0.49 2.63 30.25
C GLY A 165 -0.91 2.42 29.60
N SER A 166 -1.77 3.43 29.70
CA SER A 166 -3.14 3.39 29.15
C SER A 166 -3.18 3.39 27.62
N GLU A 167 -2.30 4.17 26.96
CA GLU A 167 -2.24 4.22 25.50
C GLU A 167 -1.78 2.89 24.91
N LEU A 168 -0.78 2.23 25.51
CA LEU A 168 -0.34 0.91 25.03
C LEU A 168 -1.44 -0.14 25.11
N LYS A 169 -2.29 -0.08 26.14
CA LYS A 169 -3.48 -0.95 26.25
C LYS A 169 -4.50 -0.63 25.14
N ALA A 170 -4.76 0.66 24.88
CA ALA A 170 -5.67 1.08 23.81
C ALA A 170 -5.13 0.67 22.43
N TRP A 171 -3.83 0.80 22.17
CA TRP A 171 -3.21 0.36 20.91
C TRP A 171 -3.34 -1.14 20.69
N LYS A 172 -3.21 -1.94 21.77
CA LYS A 172 -3.43 -3.39 21.68
C LYS A 172 -4.88 -3.72 21.30
N ILE A 173 -5.86 -3.01 21.84
CA ILE A 173 -7.28 -3.19 21.49
C ILE A 173 -7.52 -2.85 20.02
N VAL A 174 -6.86 -1.77 19.49
CA VAL A 174 -6.94 -1.40 18.08
C VAL A 174 -6.35 -2.50 17.19
N ASP A 175 -5.18 -3.02 17.55
CA ASP A 175 -4.53 -4.10 16.81
C ASP A 175 -5.42 -5.36 16.79
N GLU A 176 -5.94 -5.77 17.94
CA GLU A 176 -6.87 -6.92 18.05
C GLU A 176 -8.16 -6.69 17.23
N TYR A 177 -8.63 -5.44 17.14
CA TYR A 177 -9.77 -5.12 16.30
C TYR A 177 -9.44 -5.27 14.81
N PHE A 178 -8.30 -4.74 14.34
CA PHE A 178 -7.91 -4.83 12.92
C PHE A 178 -7.58 -6.27 12.51
N GLN A 179 -7.01 -7.08 13.40
CA GLN A 179 -6.75 -8.50 13.15
C GLN A 179 -8.00 -9.32 12.81
N LYS A 180 -9.18 -8.86 13.17
CA LYS A 180 -10.44 -9.52 12.79
C LYS A 180 -10.75 -9.38 11.29
N PHE A 181 -10.11 -8.44 10.61
CA PHE A 181 -10.37 -8.10 9.21
C PHE A 181 -9.20 -8.42 8.27
N GLY A 182 -8.02 -8.66 8.81
CA GLY A 182 -6.83 -8.94 8.02
C GLY A 182 -5.59 -9.18 8.87
N ILE A 183 -4.43 -9.12 8.24
CA ILE A 183 -3.14 -9.39 8.84
C ILE A 183 -2.53 -8.10 9.37
N LEU A 184 -1.93 -8.12 10.56
CA LEU A 184 -1.09 -7.02 11.05
C LEU A 184 0.36 -7.27 10.68
N ALA A 185 0.93 -6.37 9.88
CA ALA A 185 2.37 -6.34 9.62
C ALA A 185 3.14 -5.74 10.81
N PRO A 186 4.43 -6.05 10.95
CA PRO A 186 5.30 -5.36 11.89
C PRO A 186 5.24 -3.84 11.71
N ARG A 187 5.25 -3.11 12.83
CA ARG A 187 5.12 -1.65 12.85
C ARG A 187 6.33 -0.95 12.22
N ILE A 188 6.09 0.17 11.58
CA ILE A 188 7.14 1.07 11.06
C ILE A 188 7.24 2.29 11.98
N GLY A 189 8.44 2.57 12.47
CA GLY A 189 8.70 3.68 13.37
C GLY A 189 8.57 5.06 12.70
N SER A 190 8.48 6.09 13.52
CA SER A 190 8.47 7.48 13.05
C SER A 190 9.90 7.96 12.77
N TYR A 191 10.28 8.01 11.51
CA TYR A 191 11.60 8.43 11.07
C TYR A 191 11.50 9.48 9.95
N ALA A 192 12.21 10.59 10.12
CA ALA A 192 12.22 11.69 9.14
C ALA A 192 12.76 11.25 7.76
N ASP A 193 13.64 10.26 7.72
CA ASP A 193 14.21 9.76 6.47
C ASP A 193 13.17 9.08 5.58
N LEU A 194 12.12 8.47 6.16
CA LEU A 194 11.04 7.86 5.39
C LEU A 194 10.21 8.88 4.64
N GLU A 195 10.06 10.10 5.18
CA GLU A 195 9.33 11.19 4.51
C GLU A 195 10.12 11.76 3.31
N ARG A 196 11.43 11.55 3.29
CA ARG A 196 12.34 12.02 2.23
C ARG A 196 12.65 10.95 1.19
N TYR A 197 11.80 9.93 1.07
CA TYR A 197 12.01 8.86 0.10
C TYR A 197 12.09 9.40 -1.33
N ASN A 198 12.78 8.68 -2.20
CA ASN A 198 12.77 8.86 -3.65
C ASN A 198 12.13 7.64 -4.32
N THR A 199 11.96 7.69 -5.64
CA THR A 199 11.36 6.61 -6.42
C THR A 199 12.40 5.75 -7.16
N ILE A 200 13.67 5.82 -6.76
CA ILE A 200 14.79 5.15 -7.42
C ILE A 200 15.31 3.98 -6.57
N GLY A 201 15.31 4.14 -5.24
CA GLY A 201 15.77 3.11 -4.32
C GLY A 201 15.71 3.58 -2.86
N ASN A 202 15.83 2.66 -1.95
CA ASN A 202 15.90 2.94 -0.52
C ASN A 202 17.38 3.01 -0.09
N SER A 203 17.77 4.09 0.60
CA SER A 203 19.10 4.12 1.22
C SER A 203 19.20 3.04 2.30
N ASP A 204 20.43 2.61 2.65
CA ASP A 204 20.66 1.59 3.69
C ASP A 204 19.98 1.94 5.02
N LYS A 205 19.94 3.22 5.37
CA LYS A 205 19.28 3.71 6.57
C LYS A 205 17.78 3.54 6.50
N VAL A 206 17.14 3.90 5.38
CA VAL A 206 15.73 3.71 5.13
C VAL A 206 15.40 2.22 5.11
N ALA A 207 16.18 1.42 4.38
CA ALA A 207 15.98 -0.02 4.28
C ALA A 207 15.95 -0.69 5.67
N LYS A 208 16.85 -0.33 6.59
CA LYS A 208 16.85 -0.86 7.97
C LYS A 208 15.55 -0.59 8.72
N HIS A 209 14.93 0.57 8.52
CA HIS A 209 13.68 0.95 9.22
C HIS A 209 12.45 0.19 8.71
N ILE A 210 12.40 -0.17 7.43
CA ILE A 210 11.25 -0.80 6.79
C ILE A 210 11.40 -2.31 6.62
N LYS A 211 12.64 -2.84 6.69
CA LYS A 211 12.96 -4.22 6.34
C LYS A 211 12.03 -5.24 6.98
N ARG A 212 11.90 -5.21 8.31
CA ARG A 212 11.08 -6.18 9.05
C ARG A 212 9.62 -6.19 8.58
N CYS A 213 9.06 -5.01 8.32
CA CYS A 213 7.69 -4.87 7.84
C CYS A 213 7.55 -5.38 6.41
N PHE A 214 8.44 -4.96 5.53
CA PHE A 214 8.32 -5.28 4.11
C PHE A 214 8.74 -6.72 3.79
N ASP A 215 9.67 -7.30 4.53
CA ASP A 215 9.96 -8.74 4.44
C ASP A 215 8.71 -9.57 4.79
N PHE A 216 8.01 -9.20 5.86
CA PHE A 216 6.77 -9.86 6.26
C PHE A 216 5.68 -9.72 5.17
N ILE A 217 5.47 -8.50 4.66
CA ILE A 217 4.47 -8.25 3.59
C ILE A 217 4.87 -9.02 2.31
N TYR A 218 6.15 -9.01 1.93
CA TYR A 218 6.66 -9.74 0.79
C TYR A 218 6.38 -11.24 0.91
N LYS A 219 6.74 -11.86 2.04
CA LYS A 219 6.45 -13.27 2.30
C LYS A 219 4.96 -13.58 2.22
N THR A 220 4.12 -12.71 2.78
CA THR A 220 2.65 -12.84 2.71
C THR A 220 2.14 -12.78 1.27
N ILE A 221 2.59 -11.81 0.47
CA ILE A 221 2.14 -11.61 -0.91
C ILE A 221 2.61 -12.75 -1.82
N TYR A 222 3.81 -13.28 -1.59
CA TYR A 222 4.41 -14.29 -2.47
C TYR A 222 4.29 -15.71 -1.93
N ASN A 223 3.60 -15.92 -0.80
CA ASN A 223 3.41 -17.21 -0.13
C ASN A 223 4.75 -17.94 0.13
N ILE A 224 5.73 -17.19 0.67
CA ILE A 224 7.05 -17.72 1.00
C ILE A 224 7.04 -18.15 2.47
N ASP A 225 7.28 -19.43 2.72
CA ASP A 225 7.38 -19.97 4.08
C ASP A 225 8.66 -19.52 4.78
N ASP A 226 8.63 -19.41 6.13
CA ASP A 226 9.77 -18.99 6.93
C ASP A 226 10.95 -19.98 6.95
N ASN A 227 10.82 -21.10 6.26
CA ASN A 227 11.81 -22.19 6.19
C ASN A 227 12.65 -22.17 4.89
N GLU A 228 12.49 -21.18 4.03
CA GLU A 228 13.35 -20.90 2.88
C GLU A 228 14.13 -19.59 3.14
#